data_39c0ea51bea0d86983f771d6050234e7
#
_entry.id   39c0ea51bea0d86983f771d6050234e7
#
_cell.length_a   1.000
_cell.length_b   1.000
_cell.length_c   1.000
_cell.angle_alpha   90.00
_cell.angle_beta   90.00
_cell.angle_gamma   90.00
#
_symmetry.space_group_name_H-M   'P 1'
#
loop_
_entity.id
_entity.type
_entity.pdbx_description
1 polymer ?
#
loop_
_entity_poly.entity_id
_entity_poly.type
_entity_poly.pdbx_seq_one_letter_code
_entity_poly.pdbx_strand_id
1 'polypeptide(L)'
;MFRKITLLTLTGFLMLGFAGCKKSDSVNGLPAINSENNKNVGASANDLLSASRYSSVKIEIQYMPGFQPDASAINNLTAFLNALINKPGGVTVVQTQIPASGKTVLTLNDIATIEKNNRTAYTSGSGLGVYFLFTDGNYSDANVLGIAYRNTSMVLLGKTIHDNSGGIGQTSRIKLESTVLEHEFGHILGLVNIGSPMQTAHLDGAHGNHCNNTNCLMYYASETTDILGILLTGNIPTLDANCKADLTANGGK
;
A
#
# COMPACT_ATOMS: atom_id res chain seq x y z
N MET A 1 34.46 49.99 -63.20
CA MET A 1 34.30 48.56 -63.16
C MET A 1 34.42 48.14 -61.65
N PHE A 2 33.31 48.18 -60.90
CA PHE A 2 33.33 47.97 -59.48
C PHE A 2 32.87 46.55 -59.17
N ARG A 3 33.73 45.71 -58.59
CA ARG A 3 33.46 44.34 -58.13
C ARG A 3 32.78 44.38 -56.74
N LYS A 4 31.53 43.93 -56.62
CA LYS A 4 30.86 43.78 -55.36
C LYS A 4 31.35 42.49 -54.71
N ILE A 5 31.88 42.59 -53.47
CA ILE A 5 32.21 41.47 -52.60
C ILE A 5 30.97 41.20 -51.73
N THR A 6 30.38 40.04 -51.88
CA THR A 6 29.25 39.59 -51.05
C THR A 6 29.81 38.84 -49.87
N LEU A 7 29.60 39.38 -48.67
CA LEU A 7 30.01 38.77 -47.39
C LEU A 7 28.89 37.81 -46.96
N LEU A 8 29.20 36.52 -46.91
CA LEU A 8 28.29 35.45 -46.46
C LEU A 8 28.45 35.27 -44.94
N THR A 9 27.49 35.74 -44.15
CA THR A 9 27.45 35.53 -42.71
C THR A 9 26.84 34.19 -42.41
N LEU A 10 27.66 33.24 -41.90
CA LEU A 10 27.23 31.92 -41.43
C LEU A 10 26.73 32.04 -39.98
N THR A 11 25.42 32.09 -39.80
CA THR A 11 24.77 32.06 -38.47
C THR A 11 24.73 30.63 -37.95
N GLY A 12 25.67 30.31 -37.06
CA GLY A 12 25.65 29.04 -36.32
C GLY A 12 24.50 29.02 -35.31
N PHE A 13 23.53 28.13 -35.54
CA PHE A 13 22.41 27.86 -34.62
C PHE A 13 22.91 26.91 -33.53
N LEU A 14 23.22 27.44 -32.34
CA LEU A 14 23.60 26.65 -31.16
C LEU A 14 22.33 26.05 -30.56
N MET A 15 22.05 24.76 -30.86
CA MET A 15 21.01 24.01 -30.17
C MET A 15 21.42 23.73 -28.71
N LEU A 16 20.94 24.53 -27.78
CA LEU A 16 20.94 24.21 -26.36
C LEU A 16 19.96 23.08 -26.12
N GLY A 17 20.47 21.84 -26.00
CA GLY A 17 19.71 20.70 -25.53
C GLY A 17 19.32 20.94 -24.07
N PHE A 18 18.05 21.26 -23.83
CA PHE A 18 17.47 21.22 -22.50
C PHE A 18 17.41 19.74 -22.07
N ALA A 19 18.39 19.29 -21.30
CA ALA A 19 18.26 18.08 -20.50
C ALA A 19 17.20 18.36 -19.43
N GLY A 20 15.95 18.12 -19.78
CA GLY A 20 14.83 18.13 -18.83
C GLY A 20 15.09 17.06 -17.79
N CYS A 21 15.59 17.44 -16.60
CA CYS A 21 15.45 16.61 -15.42
C CYS A 21 13.96 16.29 -15.28
N LYS A 22 13.56 15.05 -15.54
CA LYS A 22 12.23 14.55 -15.13
C LYS A 22 12.20 14.65 -13.60
N LYS A 23 11.55 15.70 -13.11
CA LYS A 23 11.16 15.80 -11.72
C LYS A 23 10.31 14.57 -11.45
N SER A 24 10.79 13.64 -10.62
CA SER A 24 9.97 12.51 -10.19
C SER A 24 8.84 13.12 -9.37
N ASP A 25 7.62 13.07 -9.91
CA ASP A 25 6.44 13.59 -9.22
C ASP A 25 6.29 12.82 -7.91
N SER A 26 6.47 13.51 -6.79
CA SER A 26 6.27 12.95 -5.47
C SER A 26 4.76 12.79 -5.25
N VAL A 27 4.30 11.57 -4.98
CA VAL A 27 2.90 11.33 -4.58
C VAL A 27 2.69 11.90 -3.18
N ASN A 28 1.75 12.80 -3.03
CA ASN A 28 1.41 13.45 -1.75
C ASN A 28 2.61 14.09 -1.01
N GLY A 29 3.63 14.58 -1.74
CA GLY A 29 4.83 15.14 -1.13
C GLY A 29 5.82 14.13 -0.54
N LEU A 30 5.56 12.83 -0.66
CA LEU A 30 6.42 11.77 -0.14
C LEU A 30 7.68 11.57 -0.99
N PRO A 31 8.80 11.09 -0.43
CA PRO A 31 10.02 10.78 -1.15
C PRO A 31 9.78 9.83 -2.33
N ALA A 32 10.17 10.22 -3.53
CA ALA A 32 9.93 9.42 -4.73
C ALA A 32 10.70 8.09 -4.72
N ILE A 33 10.03 7.04 -5.21
CA ILE A 33 10.57 5.69 -5.47
C ILE A 33 10.37 5.32 -6.94
N ASN A 34 10.49 4.04 -7.32
CA ASN A 34 10.20 3.56 -8.67
C ASN A 34 8.80 4.02 -9.13
N SER A 35 8.67 4.55 -10.34
CA SER A 35 7.45 5.19 -10.86
C SER A 35 6.21 4.26 -10.87
N GLU A 36 6.39 2.96 -11.12
CA GLU A 36 5.28 1.99 -11.09
C GLU A 36 4.72 1.78 -9.68
N ASN A 37 5.53 2.01 -8.66
CA ASN A 37 5.17 1.89 -7.25
C ASN A 37 4.91 3.24 -6.56
N ASN A 38 5.04 4.35 -7.29
CA ASN A 38 4.91 5.71 -6.78
C ASN A 38 3.65 6.39 -7.34
N LYS A 39 2.49 5.78 -7.11
CA LYS A 39 1.17 6.26 -7.54
C LYS A 39 0.26 6.40 -6.31
N ASN A 40 -0.88 7.03 -6.47
CA ASN A 40 -1.89 7.12 -5.41
C ASN A 40 -2.42 5.73 -5.03
N VAL A 41 -2.89 5.59 -3.80
CA VAL A 41 -3.57 4.37 -3.31
C VAL A 41 -4.70 4.00 -4.29
N GLY A 42 -4.86 2.72 -4.57
CA GLY A 42 -5.85 2.19 -5.51
C GLY A 42 -5.50 2.34 -7.00
N ALA A 43 -4.53 3.19 -7.39
CA ALA A 43 -4.20 3.43 -8.79
C ALA A 43 -3.69 2.19 -9.56
N SER A 44 -3.33 1.12 -8.86
CA SER A 44 -2.93 -0.17 -9.44
C SER A 44 -3.92 -1.30 -9.14
N ALA A 45 -5.16 -0.97 -8.77
CA ALA A 45 -6.17 -1.95 -8.37
C ALA A 45 -6.40 -3.04 -9.42
N ASN A 46 -6.68 -2.65 -10.68
CA ASN A 46 -6.86 -3.62 -11.76
C ASN A 46 -5.58 -4.43 -12.05
N ASP A 47 -4.40 -3.78 -12.00
CA ASP A 47 -3.11 -4.46 -12.14
C ASP A 47 -2.88 -5.52 -11.05
N LEU A 48 -3.35 -5.29 -9.81
CA LEU A 48 -3.29 -6.25 -8.70
C LEU A 48 -4.33 -7.36 -8.86
N LEU A 49 -5.55 -7.02 -9.27
CA LEU A 49 -6.67 -7.95 -9.36
C LEU A 49 -6.55 -8.89 -10.55
N SER A 50 -6.28 -8.36 -11.77
CA SER A 50 -6.27 -9.12 -13.01
C SER A 50 -4.88 -9.63 -13.40
N ALA A 51 -4.82 -10.62 -14.29
CA ALA A 51 -3.57 -11.12 -14.88
C ALA A 51 -3.20 -10.40 -16.19
N SER A 52 -3.92 -9.35 -16.59
CA SER A 52 -3.78 -8.71 -17.91
C SER A 52 -2.39 -8.12 -18.15
N ARG A 53 -1.79 -7.52 -17.14
CA ARG A 53 -0.46 -6.88 -17.23
C ARG A 53 0.60 -7.62 -16.41
N TYR A 54 0.25 -8.09 -15.22
CA TYR A 54 1.16 -8.76 -14.30
C TYR A 54 0.59 -10.10 -13.86
N SER A 55 1.39 -11.16 -13.97
CA SER A 55 0.97 -12.53 -13.67
C SER A 55 1.26 -12.98 -12.23
N SER A 56 2.08 -12.26 -11.48
CA SER A 56 2.47 -12.61 -10.11
C SER A 56 2.55 -11.40 -9.20
N VAL A 57 2.47 -11.63 -7.88
CA VAL A 57 2.69 -10.61 -6.85
C VAL A 57 3.80 -11.08 -5.93
N LYS A 58 4.79 -10.21 -5.70
CA LYS A 58 5.81 -10.38 -4.66
C LYS A 58 5.57 -9.37 -3.55
N ILE A 59 5.26 -9.85 -2.36
CA ILE A 59 5.08 -9.04 -1.16
C ILE A 59 6.40 -9.05 -0.38
N GLU A 60 7.00 -7.88 -0.23
CA GLU A 60 8.14 -7.65 0.65
C GLU A 60 7.62 -7.07 1.97
N ILE A 61 7.81 -7.82 3.04
CA ILE A 61 7.51 -7.38 4.40
C ILE A 61 8.84 -7.05 5.08
N GLN A 62 9.00 -5.80 5.46
CA GLN A 62 10.12 -5.38 6.31
C GLN A 62 9.61 -5.09 7.71
N TYR A 63 10.37 -5.50 8.71
CA TYR A 63 10.00 -5.30 10.11
C TYR A 63 11.19 -4.84 10.95
N MET A 64 10.93 -4.01 11.93
CA MET A 64 11.91 -3.53 12.89
C MET A 64 12.11 -4.54 14.01
N PRO A 65 13.23 -4.49 14.77
CA PRO A 65 13.53 -5.45 15.82
C PRO A 65 12.40 -5.57 16.86
N GLY A 66 11.93 -6.79 17.11
CA GLY A 66 10.83 -7.08 18.04
C GLY A 66 9.43 -7.01 17.43
N PHE A 67 9.28 -6.59 16.17
CA PHE A 67 7.98 -6.40 15.51
C PHE A 67 7.80 -7.28 14.26
N GLN A 68 8.42 -8.46 14.25
CA GLN A 68 8.15 -9.44 13.21
C GLN A 68 6.69 -9.85 13.25
N PRO A 69 5.97 -9.82 12.11
CA PRO A 69 4.58 -10.26 12.04
C PRO A 69 4.44 -11.75 12.35
N ASP A 70 3.28 -12.13 12.90
CA ASP A 70 2.95 -13.52 13.16
C ASP A 70 2.81 -14.29 11.83
N ALA A 71 3.40 -15.48 11.78
CA ALA A 71 3.36 -16.33 10.58
C ALA A 71 1.91 -16.70 10.18
N SER A 72 1.01 -16.86 11.15
CA SER A 72 -0.39 -17.15 10.89
C SER A 72 -1.11 -15.95 10.25
N ALA A 73 -0.77 -14.72 10.65
CA ALA A 73 -1.32 -13.51 10.02
C ALA A 73 -0.87 -13.38 8.57
N ILE A 74 0.38 -13.73 8.25
CA ILE A 74 0.88 -13.75 6.87
C ILE A 74 0.22 -14.85 6.05
N ASN A 75 -0.05 -16.02 6.63
CA ASN A 75 -0.79 -17.09 5.96
C ASN A 75 -2.25 -16.66 5.67
N ASN A 76 -2.91 -15.97 6.61
CA ASN A 76 -4.25 -15.44 6.41
C ASN A 76 -4.28 -14.42 5.26
N LEU A 77 -3.36 -13.45 5.24
CA LEU A 77 -3.20 -12.50 4.13
C LEU A 77 -3.01 -13.23 2.78
N THR A 78 -2.14 -14.25 2.75
CA THR A 78 -1.89 -15.01 1.51
C THR A 78 -3.13 -15.75 1.04
N ALA A 79 -3.89 -16.36 1.95
CA ALA A 79 -5.16 -17.02 1.65
C ALA A 79 -6.21 -16.02 1.14
N PHE A 80 -6.35 -14.86 1.82
CA PHE A 80 -7.21 -13.76 1.42
C PHE A 80 -6.92 -13.31 -0.02
N LEU A 81 -5.67 -13.06 -0.35
CA LEU A 81 -5.26 -12.62 -1.68
C LEU A 81 -5.52 -13.70 -2.74
N ASN A 82 -5.17 -14.95 -2.47
CA ASN A 82 -5.41 -16.05 -3.40
C ASN A 82 -6.89 -16.27 -3.70
N ALA A 83 -7.79 -15.90 -2.79
CA ALA A 83 -9.23 -15.96 -3.01
C ALA A 83 -9.74 -14.82 -3.90
N LEU A 84 -9.03 -13.67 -3.95
CA LEU A 84 -9.53 -12.45 -4.59
C LEU A 84 -8.86 -12.10 -5.93
N ILE A 85 -7.55 -12.41 -6.09
CA ILE A 85 -6.77 -11.93 -7.23
C ILE A 85 -6.52 -13.01 -8.28
N ASN A 86 -6.57 -12.63 -9.56
CA ASN A 86 -6.25 -13.50 -10.71
C ASN A 86 -4.77 -13.43 -11.04
N LYS A 87 -3.93 -14.19 -10.32
CA LYS A 87 -2.48 -14.23 -10.53
C LYS A 87 -2.01 -15.67 -10.74
N PRO A 88 -1.89 -16.12 -12.00
CA PRO A 88 -1.46 -17.51 -12.29
C PRO A 88 -0.04 -17.82 -11.81
N GLY A 89 0.84 -16.82 -11.72
CA GLY A 89 2.17 -16.95 -11.12
C GLY A 89 2.19 -16.89 -9.59
N GLY A 90 1.03 -16.72 -8.96
CA GLY A 90 0.85 -16.77 -7.51
C GLY A 90 1.32 -15.53 -6.75
N VAL A 91 1.20 -15.64 -5.43
CA VAL A 91 1.64 -14.65 -4.44
C VAL A 91 2.84 -15.23 -3.69
N THR A 92 3.94 -14.50 -3.63
CA THR A 92 5.12 -14.86 -2.83
C THR A 92 5.36 -13.79 -1.77
N VAL A 93 5.73 -14.22 -0.56
CA VAL A 93 6.04 -13.32 0.56
C VAL A 93 7.49 -13.53 0.97
N VAL A 94 8.21 -12.43 1.11
CA VAL A 94 9.57 -12.42 1.70
C VAL A 94 9.58 -11.49 2.90
N GLN A 95 10.27 -11.90 3.96
CA GLN A 95 10.36 -11.12 5.19
C GLN A 95 11.82 -10.78 5.47
N THR A 96 12.10 -9.53 5.86
CA THR A 96 13.45 -9.06 6.18
C THR A 96 13.42 -8.10 7.36
N GLN A 97 14.26 -8.37 8.36
CA GLN A 97 14.46 -7.41 9.44
C GLN A 97 15.32 -6.24 8.96
N ILE A 98 14.87 -5.03 9.27
CA ILE A 98 15.61 -3.78 9.01
C ILE A 98 16.01 -3.12 10.35
N PRO A 99 16.94 -2.17 10.36
CA PRO A 99 17.29 -1.43 11.58
C PRO A 99 16.10 -0.74 12.24
N ALA A 100 16.16 -0.57 13.55
CA ALA A 100 15.21 0.24 14.32
C ALA A 100 15.13 1.67 13.77
N SER A 101 13.95 2.29 13.88
CA SER A 101 13.73 3.66 13.41
C SER A 101 14.49 4.72 14.22
N GLY A 102 14.77 4.41 15.49
CA GLY A 102 15.32 5.37 16.46
C GLY A 102 14.32 6.46 16.86
N LYS A 103 13.01 6.30 16.54
CA LYS A 103 11.95 7.28 16.82
C LYS A 103 10.81 6.62 17.60
N THR A 104 10.29 7.34 18.59
CA THR A 104 9.08 6.91 19.32
C THR A 104 7.79 7.22 18.55
N VAL A 105 7.80 8.29 17.75
CA VAL A 105 6.68 8.69 16.89
C VAL A 105 7.20 8.86 15.46
N LEU A 106 6.51 8.26 14.51
CA LEU A 106 6.82 8.29 13.09
C LEU A 106 5.77 9.12 12.35
N THR A 107 6.24 9.97 11.45
CA THR A 107 5.39 10.64 10.46
C THR A 107 5.31 9.78 9.20
N LEU A 108 4.33 10.05 8.34
CA LEU A 108 4.22 9.38 7.05
C LEU A 108 5.47 9.62 6.16
N ASN A 109 6.10 10.79 6.28
CA ASN A 109 7.35 11.07 5.59
C ASN A 109 8.53 10.24 6.11
N ASP A 110 8.59 9.97 7.42
CA ASP A 110 9.58 9.04 7.99
C ASP A 110 9.39 7.62 7.45
N ILE A 111 8.15 7.13 7.45
CA ILE A 111 7.77 5.81 6.93
C ILE A 111 8.16 5.68 5.45
N ALA A 112 7.80 6.67 4.64
CA ALA A 112 8.14 6.69 3.21
C ALA A 112 9.65 6.82 2.94
N THR A 113 10.39 7.48 3.84
CA THR A 113 11.86 7.55 3.77
C THR A 113 12.49 6.21 4.12
N ILE A 114 11.96 5.50 5.13
CA ILE A 114 12.39 4.14 5.47
C ILE A 114 12.15 3.19 4.30
N GLU A 115 10.95 3.22 3.68
CA GLU A 115 10.67 2.46 2.47
C GLU A 115 11.70 2.74 1.37
N LYS A 116 11.90 4.02 1.03
CA LYS A 116 12.85 4.44 -0.03
C LYS A 116 14.25 3.88 0.18
N ASN A 117 14.71 3.83 1.43
CA ASN A 117 16.07 3.42 1.77
C ASN A 117 16.25 1.90 1.87
N ASN A 118 15.16 1.14 2.10
CA ASN A 118 15.26 -0.28 2.42
C ASN A 118 14.52 -1.20 1.42
N ARG A 119 13.46 -0.73 0.75
CA ARG A 119 12.67 -1.54 -0.18
C ARG A 119 13.52 -2.07 -1.33
N THR A 120 13.39 -3.38 -1.61
CA THR A 120 14.11 -4.08 -2.68
C THR A 120 13.18 -4.63 -3.76
N ALA A 121 11.93 -4.97 -3.42
CA ALA A 121 10.96 -5.52 -4.36
C ALA A 121 10.11 -4.42 -5.01
N TYR A 122 10.44 -4.11 -6.25
CA TYR A 122 9.69 -3.18 -7.09
C TYR A 122 8.96 -3.92 -8.22
N THR A 123 7.89 -3.30 -8.73
CA THR A 123 7.18 -3.79 -9.91
C THR A 123 8.10 -3.79 -11.12
N SER A 124 8.30 -4.95 -11.75
CA SER A 124 9.14 -5.12 -12.93
C SER A 124 8.77 -6.38 -13.71
N GLY A 125 8.96 -6.36 -15.03
CA GLY A 125 8.61 -7.48 -15.90
C GLY A 125 7.14 -7.87 -15.74
N SER A 126 6.86 -9.13 -15.46
CA SER A 126 5.51 -9.68 -15.23
C SER A 126 5.10 -9.75 -13.75
N GLY A 127 5.91 -9.20 -12.83
CA GLY A 127 5.67 -9.25 -11.39
C GLY A 127 5.36 -7.88 -10.78
N LEU A 128 4.33 -7.82 -9.95
CA LEU A 128 4.03 -6.68 -9.10
C LEU A 128 4.81 -6.80 -7.78
N GLY A 129 5.51 -5.72 -7.40
CA GLY A 129 6.11 -5.58 -6.08
C GLY A 129 5.17 -4.83 -5.12
N VAL A 130 4.90 -5.41 -3.96
CA VAL A 130 4.12 -4.80 -2.87
C VAL A 130 5.00 -4.72 -1.64
N TYR A 131 4.84 -3.69 -0.84
CA TYR A 131 5.67 -3.41 0.33
C TYR A 131 4.83 -3.21 1.59
N PHE A 132 5.23 -3.90 2.66
CA PHE A 132 4.73 -3.68 4.02
C PHE A 132 5.87 -3.34 4.97
N LEU A 133 5.64 -2.39 5.85
CA LEU A 133 6.54 -2.06 6.94
C LEU A 133 5.85 -2.30 8.29
N PHE A 134 6.50 -3.04 9.19
CA PHE A 134 6.13 -3.14 10.61
C PHE A 134 7.08 -2.28 11.44
N THR A 135 6.54 -1.26 12.11
CA THR A 135 7.34 -0.24 12.81
C THR A 135 7.51 -0.52 14.30
N ASP A 136 8.62 0.02 14.87
CA ASP A 136 8.93 0.03 16.31
C ASP A 136 8.46 1.31 17.02
N GLY A 137 7.92 2.30 16.29
CA GLY A 137 7.35 3.53 16.80
C GLY A 137 5.84 3.62 16.52
N ASN A 138 5.15 4.48 17.25
CA ASN A 138 3.74 4.80 17.05
C ASN A 138 3.59 5.82 15.91
N TYR A 139 2.38 5.97 15.38
CA TYR A 139 2.04 7.09 14.50
C TYR A 139 1.67 8.32 15.35
N SER A 140 1.59 9.50 14.71
CA SER A 140 1.19 10.75 15.39
C SER A 140 -0.22 10.67 15.99
N ASP A 141 -1.13 9.95 15.36
CA ASP A 141 -2.40 9.52 15.95
C ASP A 141 -2.21 8.11 16.53
N ALA A 142 -2.25 8.01 17.86
CA ALA A 142 -2.01 6.76 18.59
C ALA A 142 -3.09 5.68 18.38
N ASN A 143 -4.24 6.03 17.79
CA ASN A 143 -5.31 5.08 17.48
C ASN A 143 -5.07 4.33 16.15
N VAL A 144 -4.22 4.84 15.28
CA VAL A 144 -3.96 4.25 13.96
C VAL A 144 -3.14 2.97 14.10
N LEU A 145 -3.61 1.90 13.48
CA LEU A 145 -2.97 0.57 13.43
C LEU A 145 -2.27 0.32 12.10
N GLY A 146 -2.80 0.85 10.99
CA GLY A 146 -2.27 0.71 9.64
C GLY A 146 -2.54 1.91 8.76
N ILE A 147 -1.80 2.05 7.67
CA ILE A 147 -2.00 3.08 6.64
C ILE A 147 -1.52 2.55 5.29
N ALA A 148 -2.40 2.49 4.29
CA ALA A 148 -2.00 2.43 2.90
C ALA A 148 -1.64 3.83 2.41
N TYR A 149 -0.44 4.05 1.85
CA TYR A 149 0.02 5.40 1.50
C TYR A 149 0.52 5.55 0.06
N ARG A 150 0.67 4.45 -0.67
CA ARG A 150 0.89 4.41 -2.12
C ARG A 150 0.13 3.23 -2.72
N ASN A 151 0.08 3.16 -4.04
CA ASN A 151 -0.58 2.08 -4.78
C ASN A 151 -0.09 0.66 -4.46
N THR A 152 1.07 0.52 -3.83
CA THR A 152 1.68 -0.76 -3.47
C THR A 152 2.45 -0.70 -2.15
N SER A 153 2.19 0.29 -1.31
CA SER A 153 2.92 0.46 -0.05
C SER A 153 1.98 0.73 1.10
N MET A 154 2.21 0.03 2.19
CA MET A 154 1.46 0.18 3.43
C MET A 154 2.36 -0.03 4.65
N VAL A 155 1.94 0.50 5.79
CA VAL A 155 2.60 0.37 7.07
C VAL A 155 1.63 -0.18 8.11
N LEU A 156 2.12 -1.06 8.97
CA LEU A 156 1.47 -1.43 10.21
C LEU A 156 2.29 -0.86 11.37
N LEU A 157 1.60 -0.22 12.31
CA LEU A 157 2.20 0.35 13.51
C LEU A 157 2.43 -0.79 14.51
N GLY A 158 3.52 -1.55 14.28
CA GLY A 158 3.82 -2.79 15.02
C GLY A 158 3.80 -2.58 16.52
N LYS A 159 4.35 -1.44 17.01
CA LYS A 159 4.30 -1.11 18.43
C LYS A 159 2.87 -0.92 18.92
N THR A 160 2.03 -0.15 18.22
CA THR A 160 0.62 0.05 18.60
C THR A 160 -0.15 -1.28 18.60
N ILE A 161 0.09 -2.15 17.60
CA ILE A 161 -0.52 -3.48 17.52
C ILE A 161 -0.09 -4.35 18.72
N HIS A 162 1.20 -4.39 19.07
CA HIS A 162 1.71 -5.17 20.19
C HIS A 162 1.19 -4.67 21.53
N ASP A 163 1.10 -3.36 21.73
CA ASP A 163 0.59 -2.76 22.96
C ASP A 163 -0.91 -3.07 23.18
N ASN A 164 -1.66 -3.35 22.11
CA ASN A 164 -3.11 -3.55 22.13
C ASN A 164 -3.55 -5.01 21.88
N SER A 165 -2.62 -5.97 21.85
CA SER A 165 -2.95 -7.37 21.58
C SER A 165 -2.09 -8.37 22.34
N GLY A 166 -2.63 -9.59 22.54
CA GLY A 166 -1.91 -10.72 23.13
C GLY A 166 -1.82 -10.72 24.66
N GLY A 167 -2.31 -9.67 25.35
CA GLY A 167 -2.39 -9.58 26.79
C GLY A 167 -3.70 -10.16 27.34
N ILE A 168 -3.80 -10.20 28.68
CA ILE A 168 -5.04 -10.63 29.38
C ILE A 168 -6.15 -9.62 29.09
N GLY A 169 -7.29 -10.12 28.59
CA GLY A 169 -8.42 -9.27 28.19
C GLY A 169 -8.24 -8.52 26.89
N GLN A 170 -7.18 -8.80 26.15
CA GLN A 170 -6.94 -8.24 24.82
C GLN A 170 -7.28 -9.25 23.71
N THR A 171 -7.48 -8.75 22.50
CA THR A 171 -7.62 -9.60 21.31
C THR A 171 -6.31 -10.34 21.01
N SER A 172 -6.39 -11.45 20.28
CA SER A 172 -5.20 -12.16 19.80
C SER A 172 -4.43 -11.29 18.81
N ARG A 173 -3.09 -11.29 18.89
CA ARG A 173 -2.22 -10.58 17.94
C ARG A 173 -2.46 -11.04 16.50
N ILE A 174 -2.62 -12.35 16.27
CA ILE A 174 -2.93 -12.92 14.96
C ILE A 174 -4.18 -12.29 14.37
N LYS A 175 -5.26 -12.16 15.17
CA LYS A 175 -6.50 -11.54 14.70
C LYS A 175 -6.29 -10.07 14.31
N LEU A 176 -5.60 -9.31 15.16
CA LEU A 176 -5.38 -7.89 14.93
C LEU A 176 -4.48 -7.66 13.71
N GLU A 177 -3.34 -8.34 13.63
CA GLU A 177 -2.43 -8.25 12.48
C GLU A 177 -3.12 -8.66 11.17
N SER A 178 -3.86 -9.78 11.16
CA SER A 178 -4.60 -10.22 9.97
C SER A 178 -5.62 -9.17 9.53
N THR A 179 -6.40 -8.65 10.47
CA THR A 179 -7.43 -7.64 10.17
C THR A 179 -6.80 -6.40 9.52
N VAL A 180 -5.75 -5.84 10.12
CA VAL A 180 -5.10 -4.64 9.61
C VAL A 180 -4.40 -4.92 8.28
N LEU A 181 -3.67 -6.04 8.14
CA LEU A 181 -3.01 -6.42 6.88
C LEU A 181 -4.00 -6.52 5.71
N GLU A 182 -5.11 -7.23 5.92
CA GLU A 182 -6.12 -7.46 4.89
C GLU A 182 -6.90 -6.18 4.57
N HIS A 183 -7.15 -5.32 5.58
CA HIS A 183 -7.81 -4.02 5.41
C HIS A 183 -6.96 -3.06 4.57
N GLU A 184 -5.68 -2.87 4.94
CA GLU A 184 -4.77 -2.01 4.18
C GLU A 184 -4.56 -2.52 2.75
N PHE A 185 -4.53 -3.85 2.58
CA PHE A 185 -4.49 -4.42 1.25
C PHE A 185 -5.77 -4.13 0.47
N GLY A 186 -6.93 -4.11 1.12
CA GLY A 186 -8.20 -3.71 0.53
C GLY A 186 -8.15 -2.31 -0.07
N HIS A 187 -7.49 -1.34 0.59
CA HIS A 187 -7.27 0.00 0.03
C HIS A 187 -6.41 -0.04 -1.23
N ILE A 188 -5.32 -0.78 -1.27
CA ILE A 188 -4.52 -0.85 -2.51
C ILE A 188 -5.19 -1.67 -3.62
N LEU A 189 -6.14 -2.58 -3.30
CA LEU A 189 -7.05 -3.20 -4.26
C LEU A 189 -8.14 -2.23 -4.75
N GLY A 190 -8.12 -0.98 -4.28
CA GLY A 190 -8.98 0.09 -4.76
C GLY A 190 -10.39 0.08 -4.18
N LEU A 191 -10.63 -0.70 -3.10
CA LEU A 191 -11.94 -0.80 -2.46
C LEU A 191 -12.43 0.56 -1.98
N VAL A 192 -13.74 0.65 -1.95
CA VAL A 192 -14.54 1.82 -1.58
C VAL A 192 -14.16 3.05 -2.43
N ASN A 193 -14.23 2.84 -3.74
CA ASN A 193 -14.17 3.88 -4.78
C ASN A 193 -12.83 4.62 -4.94
N ILE A 194 -11.71 4.01 -4.56
CA ILE A 194 -10.39 4.61 -4.80
C ILE A 194 -9.58 3.95 -5.94
N GLY A 195 -10.22 3.05 -6.71
CA GLY A 195 -9.57 2.37 -7.84
C GLY A 195 -10.39 1.21 -8.38
N SER A 196 -11.20 0.55 -7.54
CA SER A 196 -12.25 -0.40 -7.92
C SER A 196 -13.60 0.33 -7.82
N PRO A 197 -14.27 0.60 -8.96
CA PRO A 197 -15.53 1.34 -8.96
C PRO A 197 -16.63 0.56 -8.22
N MET A 198 -17.33 1.24 -7.31
CA MET A 198 -18.48 0.68 -6.60
C MET A 198 -19.58 0.26 -7.57
N GLN A 199 -20.02 -1.01 -7.49
CA GLN A 199 -21.17 -1.52 -8.22
C GLN A 199 -22.48 -1.14 -7.53
N THR A 200 -22.45 -0.98 -6.22
CA THR A 200 -23.55 -0.52 -5.37
C THR A 200 -23.00 0.52 -4.41
N ALA A 201 -23.71 1.60 -4.13
CA ALA A 201 -23.27 2.62 -3.18
C ALA A 201 -23.18 2.05 -1.76
N HIS A 202 -21.96 2.00 -1.21
CA HIS A 202 -21.68 1.54 0.15
C HIS A 202 -20.53 2.32 0.85
N LEU A 203 -20.25 3.53 0.34
CA LEU A 203 -19.27 4.42 0.95
C LEU A 203 -19.78 4.95 2.30
N ASP A 204 -18.92 4.93 3.32
CA ASP A 204 -19.13 5.66 4.57
C ASP A 204 -18.78 7.13 4.37
N GLY A 205 -19.78 7.96 4.25
CA GLY A 205 -19.59 9.41 4.04
C GLY A 205 -18.94 10.15 5.20
N ALA A 206 -18.86 9.54 6.39
CA ALA A 206 -18.25 10.15 7.58
C ALA A 206 -16.77 9.82 7.72
N HIS A 207 -16.32 8.66 7.23
CA HIS A 207 -14.98 8.13 7.47
C HIS A 207 -14.17 7.92 6.17
N GLY A 208 -14.49 8.63 5.09
CA GLY A 208 -13.71 8.61 3.86
C GLY A 208 -13.88 7.32 3.05
N ASN A 209 -12.76 6.70 2.64
CA ASN A 209 -12.79 5.55 1.72
C ASN A 209 -13.06 4.22 2.45
N HIS A 210 -14.11 4.17 3.28
CA HIS A 210 -14.49 3.00 4.07
C HIS A 210 -15.92 2.54 3.74
N CYS A 211 -16.20 1.26 4.03
CA CYS A 211 -17.51 0.67 3.86
C CYS A 211 -18.45 1.07 5.00
N ASN A 212 -19.70 1.40 4.67
CA ASN A 212 -20.73 1.76 5.65
C ASN A 212 -21.29 0.55 6.43
N ASN A 213 -20.89 -0.68 6.09
CA ASN A 213 -21.27 -1.90 6.78
C ASN A 213 -20.28 -2.20 7.92
N THR A 214 -20.75 -2.10 9.17
CA THR A 214 -19.94 -2.31 10.38
C THR A 214 -19.34 -3.71 10.52
N ASN A 215 -19.84 -4.70 9.78
CA ASN A 215 -19.34 -6.07 9.77
C ASN A 215 -18.36 -6.33 8.61
N CYS A 216 -18.16 -5.36 7.72
CA CYS A 216 -17.24 -5.49 6.60
C CYS A 216 -15.80 -5.24 7.06
N LEU A 217 -14.85 -5.99 6.49
CA LEU A 217 -13.42 -5.74 6.68
C LEU A 217 -13.03 -4.29 6.37
N MET A 218 -13.66 -3.66 5.35
CA MET A 218 -13.40 -2.28 4.97
C MET A 218 -14.16 -1.24 5.81
N TYR A 219 -14.72 -1.61 6.96
CA TYR A 219 -15.23 -0.65 7.94
C TYR A 219 -14.07 0.09 8.61
N TYR A 220 -14.19 1.40 8.82
CA TYR A 220 -13.08 2.28 9.28
C TYR A 220 -12.40 1.79 10.56
N ALA A 221 -13.15 1.14 11.46
CA ALA A 221 -12.59 0.65 12.71
C ALA A 221 -11.46 -0.38 12.50
N SER A 222 -11.38 -1.04 11.33
CA SER A 222 -10.38 -2.08 11.06
C SER A 222 -8.94 -1.57 10.99
N GLU A 223 -8.73 -0.27 10.78
CA GLU A 223 -7.42 0.38 10.78
C GLU A 223 -7.13 1.17 12.07
N THR A 224 -8.07 1.16 13.03
CA THR A 224 -7.96 1.89 14.29
C THR A 224 -8.18 1.01 15.52
N THR A 225 -7.82 1.52 16.71
CA THR A 225 -8.06 0.80 17.98
C THR A 225 -9.53 0.55 18.29
N ASP A 226 -10.47 1.15 17.56
CA ASP A 226 -11.91 0.90 17.71
C ASP A 226 -12.30 -0.54 17.37
N ILE A 227 -11.49 -1.24 16.55
CA ILE A 227 -11.70 -2.65 16.20
C ILE A 227 -11.52 -3.61 17.39
N LEU A 228 -10.77 -3.22 18.43
CA LEU A 228 -10.36 -4.11 19.50
C LEU A 228 -11.54 -4.78 20.22
N GLY A 229 -12.61 -4.02 20.47
CA GLY A 229 -13.83 -4.56 21.07
C GLY A 229 -14.52 -5.60 20.20
N ILE A 230 -14.52 -5.41 18.89
CA ILE A 230 -15.11 -6.33 17.91
C ILE A 230 -14.28 -7.63 17.85
N LEU A 231 -12.95 -7.51 17.81
CA LEU A 231 -12.04 -8.67 17.71
C LEU A 231 -11.91 -9.47 18.99
N LEU A 232 -12.23 -8.90 20.15
CA LEU A 232 -12.13 -9.61 21.43
C LEU A 232 -13.01 -10.86 21.45
N THR A 233 -14.25 -10.76 20.98
CA THR A 233 -15.24 -11.84 20.96
C THR A 233 -15.56 -12.36 19.55
N GLY A 234 -15.27 -11.57 18.51
CA GLY A 234 -15.54 -11.88 17.10
C GLY A 234 -14.42 -12.63 16.39
N ASN A 235 -14.66 -12.93 15.12
CA ASN A 235 -13.69 -13.44 14.18
C ASN A 235 -13.00 -12.28 13.43
N ILE A 236 -11.96 -12.58 12.63
CA ILE A 236 -11.41 -11.65 11.65
C ILE A 236 -12.54 -11.23 10.70
N PRO A 237 -12.82 -9.93 10.53
CA PRO A 237 -13.84 -9.46 9.60
C PRO A 237 -13.52 -9.89 8.16
N THR A 238 -14.55 -10.09 7.35
CA THR A 238 -14.39 -10.41 5.92
C THR A 238 -15.00 -9.32 5.06
N LEU A 239 -14.59 -9.23 3.79
CA LEU A 239 -15.26 -8.37 2.83
C LEU A 239 -16.74 -8.76 2.70
N ASP A 240 -17.61 -7.76 2.70
CA ASP A 240 -19.03 -7.98 2.41
C ASP A 240 -19.30 -8.22 0.92
N ALA A 241 -20.55 -8.45 0.56
CA ALA A 241 -20.95 -8.75 -0.81
C ALA A 241 -20.67 -7.57 -1.78
N ASN A 242 -20.82 -6.31 -1.32
CA ASN A 242 -20.60 -5.14 -2.14
C ASN A 242 -19.12 -4.97 -2.47
N CYS A 243 -18.25 -5.03 -1.45
CA CYS A 243 -16.80 -4.97 -1.64
C CYS A 243 -16.29 -6.11 -2.56
N LYS A 244 -16.81 -7.33 -2.41
CA LYS A 244 -16.45 -8.44 -3.31
C LYS A 244 -16.90 -8.21 -4.74
N ALA A 245 -18.13 -7.69 -4.95
CA ALA A 245 -18.64 -7.36 -6.27
C ALA A 245 -17.78 -6.30 -6.98
N ASP A 246 -17.30 -5.28 -6.25
CA ASP A 246 -16.41 -4.25 -6.79
C ASP A 246 -15.08 -4.85 -7.28
N LEU A 247 -14.47 -5.74 -6.48
CA LEU A 247 -13.23 -6.42 -6.87
C LEU A 247 -13.42 -7.32 -8.10
N THR A 248 -14.51 -8.10 -8.12
CA THR A 248 -14.83 -8.98 -9.24
C THR A 248 -15.05 -8.17 -10.53
N ALA A 249 -15.80 -7.07 -10.46
CA ALA A 249 -16.02 -6.17 -11.60
C ALA A 249 -14.72 -5.51 -12.10
N ASN A 250 -13.72 -5.35 -11.23
CA ASN A 250 -12.41 -4.77 -11.57
C ASN A 250 -11.34 -5.82 -11.92
N GLY A 251 -11.73 -7.06 -12.21
CA GLY A 251 -10.84 -8.13 -12.70
C GLY A 251 -10.36 -9.12 -11.65
N GLY A 252 -10.89 -9.07 -10.43
CA GLY A 252 -10.74 -10.08 -9.40
C GLY A 252 -11.53 -11.36 -9.65
N LYS A 253 -11.44 -12.31 -8.71
CA LYS A 253 -12.22 -13.56 -8.71
C LYS A 253 -13.61 -13.34 -8.16
#